data_e8a8675d83022558654f6087e8beba79
#
_entry.id   e8a8675d83022558654f6087e8beba79
#
_cell.length_a   1.000
_cell.length_b   1.000
_cell.length_c   1.000
_cell.angle_alpha   90.00
_cell.angle_beta   90.00
_cell.angle_gamma   90.00
#
_symmetry.space_group_name_H-M   'P 1'
#
loop_
_entity.id
_entity.type
_entity.pdbx_description
1 polymer ?
#
loop_
_entity_poly.entity_id
_entity_poly.type
_entity_poly.pdbx_seq_one_letter_code
_entity_poly.pdbx_strand_id
1 'polypeptide(L)'
;MSTKTGPQRYPGASRANWYQDDFGGDAMQVNVVVLHTTEGYSLPGYGGGSSAPNLTAVPDLAAKKLKWYQHFDIETSSRALVNLRGGVETNTMNVCQVELTGTCDPKTHAKWKAAGHAHVYWPDAPDWALQGVARFLAWMHEEHGVALSGPKTWPAYPTSYGNGGGQRMTGAQWSDFKGVCGHMHVPENVHGDPGAIDFARILKYAKAELDVGDDDTVQTSTPSKPKVPAFPGRKYFVAGATNAHVLTLGKQLVKRGFGDHYRVGPSRTWGEADRLNVRDFQKSRKELRGDADGTPGPLTWRLLFSA
;
A
#
# COMPACT_ATOMS: atom_id res chain seq x y z
N MET A 1 7.19 5.58 23.17
CA MET A 1 6.46 6.03 21.97
C MET A 1 7.07 5.31 20.79
N SER A 2 6.26 4.60 20.00
CA SER A 2 6.75 3.97 18.76
C SER A 2 7.18 5.07 17.79
N THR A 3 8.40 5.00 17.26
CA THR A 3 8.88 5.93 16.24
C THR A 3 8.36 5.45 14.90
N LYS A 4 7.65 6.31 14.17
CA LYS A 4 7.20 6.03 12.80
C LYS A 4 8.42 5.70 11.92
N THR A 5 8.36 4.59 11.19
CA THR A 5 9.53 4.02 10.49
C THR A 5 9.52 4.23 8.98
N GLY A 6 8.35 4.55 8.41
CA GLY A 6 8.17 4.74 6.97
C GLY A 6 7.36 5.98 6.63
N PRO A 7 7.12 6.25 5.32
CA PRO A 7 6.27 7.34 4.89
C PRO A 7 4.84 7.11 5.32
N GLN A 8 4.24 8.14 5.91
CA GLN A 8 2.89 8.05 6.47
C GLN A 8 1.79 8.22 5.42
N ARG A 9 2.16 8.48 4.16
CA ARG A 9 1.23 8.75 3.06
C ARG A 9 1.49 7.81 1.90
N TYR A 10 0.43 7.14 1.45
CA TYR A 10 0.50 6.39 0.20
C TYR A 10 0.55 7.35 -0.98
N PRO A 11 1.53 7.22 -1.89
CA PRO A 11 1.71 8.15 -3.00
C PRO A 11 0.46 8.28 -3.89
N GLY A 12 0.00 9.51 -4.10
CA GLY A 12 -1.18 9.82 -4.91
C GLY A 12 -2.53 9.59 -4.23
N ALA A 13 -2.56 9.18 -2.97
CA ALA A 13 -3.81 9.08 -2.21
C ALA A 13 -4.40 10.47 -1.89
N SER A 14 -5.70 10.62 -2.12
CA SER A 14 -6.45 11.82 -1.75
C SER A 14 -6.72 11.86 -0.25
N ARG A 15 -6.61 13.03 0.36
CA ARG A 15 -6.97 13.28 1.75
C ARG A 15 -8.31 14.02 1.90
N ALA A 16 -9.15 14.02 0.88
CA ALA A 16 -10.44 14.71 0.92
C ALA A 16 -11.35 14.22 2.09
N ASN A 17 -11.14 12.98 2.54
CA ASN A 17 -11.85 12.38 3.67
C ASN A 17 -10.84 12.00 4.77
N TRP A 18 -10.13 12.99 5.29
CA TRP A 18 -9.16 12.79 6.36
C TRP A 18 -9.87 12.82 7.71
N TYR A 19 -9.76 11.75 8.50
CA TYR A 19 -10.50 11.58 9.75
C TYR A 19 -9.60 11.51 10.99
N GLN A 20 -8.29 11.39 10.82
CA GLN A 20 -7.37 11.28 11.96
C GLN A 20 -7.42 12.49 12.90
N ASP A 21 -7.67 13.69 12.37
CA ASP A 21 -7.72 14.91 13.17
C ASP A 21 -8.94 14.90 14.13
N ASP A 22 -10.03 14.22 13.74
CA ASP A 22 -11.26 14.12 14.55
C ASP A 22 -11.24 12.92 15.51
N PHE A 23 -10.62 11.82 15.11
CA PHE A 23 -10.69 10.55 15.86
C PHE A 23 -9.38 10.13 16.52
N GLY A 24 -8.25 10.77 16.19
CA GLY A 24 -6.95 10.38 16.70
C GLY A 24 -6.54 8.98 16.20
N GLY A 25 -5.87 8.24 17.05
CA GLY A 25 -5.39 6.88 16.85
C GLY A 25 -4.06 6.66 17.57
N ASP A 26 -3.75 5.40 17.89
CA ASP A 26 -2.50 5.02 18.53
C ASP A 26 -1.37 4.89 17.52
N ALA A 27 -0.19 5.38 17.89
CA ALA A 27 1.00 5.17 17.06
C ALA A 27 1.40 3.69 17.10
N MET A 28 1.62 3.08 15.96
CA MET A 28 1.96 1.67 15.81
C MET A 28 3.08 1.48 14.81
N GLN A 29 3.74 0.33 14.85
CA GLN A 29 4.69 -0.10 13.83
C GLN A 29 4.01 -1.16 12.95
N VAL A 30 3.62 -0.77 11.75
CA VAL A 30 2.83 -1.64 10.87
C VAL A 30 3.66 -2.80 10.35
N ASN A 31 3.15 -4.01 10.51
CA ASN A 31 3.66 -5.23 9.86
C ASN A 31 2.54 -6.14 9.35
N VAL A 32 1.28 -5.70 9.47
CA VAL A 32 0.09 -6.38 8.96
C VAL A 32 -0.72 -5.43 8.08
N VAL A 33 -1.22 -5.92 6.95
CA VAL A 33 -2.27 -5.29 6.14
C VAL A 33 -3.52 -6.16 6.18
N VAL A 34 -4.67 -5.57 6.53
CA VAL A 34 -5.97 -6.22 6.44
C VAL A 34 -6.75 -5.65 5.26
N LEU A 35 -7.15 -6.53 4.35
CA LEU A 35 -8.01 -6.20 3.22
C LEU A 35 -9.47 -6.42 3.59
N HIS A 36 -10.29 -5.41 3.29
CA HIS A 36 -11.74 -5.40 3.46
C HIS A 36 -12.42 -5.18 2.12
N THR A 37 -13.76 -5.41 2.04
CA THR A 37 -14.61 -4.88 0.98
C THR A 37 -15.73 -4.06 1.58
N THR A 38 -16.00 -2.87 1.00
CA THR A 38 -16.95 -1.90 1.56
C THR A 38 -18.41 -2.36 1.50
N GLU A 39 -18.70 -3.44 0.76
CA GLU A 39 -20.05 -3.87 0.40
C GLU A 39 -20.91 -2.70 -0.15
N GLY A 40 -20.24 -1.80 -0.89
CA GLY A 40 -20.80 -0.61 -1.51
C GLY A 40 -20.12 -0.35 -2.88
N TYR A 41 -20.79 0.40 -3.76
CA TYR A 41 -20.25 0.76 -5.10
C TYR A 41 -19.76 2.20 -5.20
N SER A 42 -19.69 2.91 -4.08
CA SER A 42 -19.12 4.27 -3.99
C SER A 42 -18.28 4.42 -2.73
N LEU A 43 -17.48 5.47 -2.66
CA LEU A 43 -16.71 5.81 -1.46
C LEU A 43 -17.62 6.00 -0.25
N PRO A 44 -17.48 5.20 0.82
CA PRO A 44 -18.31 5.34 2.01
C PRO A 44 -17.89 6.55 2.85
N GLY A 45 -18.85 7.12 3.59
CA GLY A 45 -18.59 8.18 4.58
C GLY A 45 -18.19 7.66 5.97
N TYR A 46 -18.22 6.33 6.18
CA TYR A 46 -17.82 5.67 7.43
C TYR A 46 -18.44 6.24 8.71
N GLY A 47 -19.72 6.68 8.62
CA GLY A 47 -20.39 7.34 9.75
C GLY A 47 -19.66 8.62 10.20
N GLY A 48 -19.15 9.41 9.24
CA GLY A 48 -18.35 10.60 9.53
C GLY A 48 -16.91 10.26 9.94
N GLY A 49 -16.43 9.05 9.66
CA GLY A 49 -15.09 8.57 9.98
C GLY A 49 -15.01 7.63 11.17
N SER A 50 -16.12 7.42 11.91
CA SER A 50 -16.14 6.61 13.15
C SER A 50 -15.78 5.13 12.94
N SER A 51 -15.87 4.62 11.70
CA SER A 51 -15.47 3.26 11.31
C SER A 51 -14.50 3.23 10.12
N ALA A 52 -13.78 4.33 9.88
CA ALA A 52 -12.91 4.44 8.71
C ALA A 52 -11.63 3.60 8.84
N PRO A 53 -11.15 2.98 7.74
CA PRO A 53 -9.86 2.32 7.64
C PRO A 53 -8.72 3.34 7.52
N ASN A 54 -7.47 2.86 7.36
CA ASN A 54 -6.37 3.74 6.96
C ASN A 54 -6.57 4.27 5.53
N LEU A 55 -6.98 3.39 4.61
CA LEU A 55 -7.20 3.77 3.21
C LEU A 55 -8.45 3.11 2.61
N THR A 56 -8.99 3.76 1.59
CA THR A 56 -10.02 3.19 0.71
C THR A 56 -9.57 3.25 -0.74
N ALA A 57 -9.66 2.12 -1.43
CA ALA A 57 -9.41 2.00 -2.87
C ALA A 57 -10.74 2.02 -3.62
N VAL A 58 -10.97 3.04 -4.43
CA VAL A 58 -12.20 3.20 -5.24
C VAL A 58 -11.90 2.91 -6.70
N PRO A 59 -12.56 1.91 -7.33
CA PRO A 59 -12.38 1.60 -8.74
C PRO A 59 -12.81 2.76 -9.66
N ASP A 60 -11.90 3.22 -10.52
CA ASP A 60 -12.23 4.00 -11.70
C ASP A 60 -12.33 3.03 -12.88
N LEU A 61 -13.56 2.59 -13.16
CA LEU A 61 -13.84 1.55 -14.17
C LEU A 61 -13.50 2.01 -15.59
N ALA A 62 -13.68 3.29 -15.89
CA ALA A 62 -13.36 3.86 -17.19
C ALA A 62 -11.84 3.94 -17.42
N ALA A 63 -11.10 4.39 -16.42
CA ALA A 63 -9.65 4.49 -16.49
C ALA A 63 -8.92 3.18 -16.13
N LYS A 64 -9.65 2.14 -15.73
CA LYS A 64 -9.13 0.83 -15.28
C LYS A 64 -8.00 0.98 -14.25
N LYS A 65 -8.26 1.74 -13.18
CA LYS A 65 -7.33 2.00 -12.08
C LYS A 65 -8.06 2.17 -10.76
N LEU A 66 -7.32 2.04 -9.64
CA LEU A 66 -7.82 2.38 -8.32
C LEU A 66 -7.47 3.83 -7.99
N LYS A 67 -8.46 4.59 -7.51
CA LYS A 67 -8.28 5.88 -6.84
C LYS A 67 -8.20 5.62 -5.35
N TRP A 68 -7.14 6.14 -4.71
CA TRP A 68 -6.91 5.94 -3.30
C TRP A 68 -7.32 7.15 -2.50
N TYR A 69 -8.00 6.89 -1.38
CA TYR A 69 -8.35 7.87 -0.36
C TYR A 69 -7.71 7.45 0.94
N GLN A 70 -7.01 8.34 1.61
CA GLN A 70 -6.34 8.05 2.87
C GLN A 70 -7.01 8.85 4.00
N HIS A 71 -7.33 8.15 5.09
CA HIS A 71 -8.12 8.63 6.22
C HIS A 71 -7.29 8.79 7.48
N PHE A 72 -6.27 7.96 7.65
CA PHE A 72 -5.30 7.98 8.75
C PHE A 72 -3.89 7.80 8.19
N ASP A 73 -2.88 8.23 8.95
CA ASP A 73 -1.49 7.86 8.69
C ASP A 73 -1.33 6.33 8.64
N ILE A 74 -0.36 5.83 7.88
CA ILE A 74 -0.12 4.39 7.77
C ILE A 74 0.15 3.77 9.15
N GLU A 75 0.99 4.40 9.95
CA GLU A 75 1.38 3.92 11.29
C GLU A 75 0.55 4.58 12.41
N THR A 76 -0.71 4.85 12.12
CA THR A 76 -1.71 5.27 13.10
C THR A 76 -2.90 4.32 13.03
N SER A 77 -3.33 3.78 14.18
CA SER A 77 -4.45 2.85 14.23
C SER A 77 -5.73 3.48 13.71
N SER A 78 -6.45 2.76 12.86
CA SER A 78 -7.73 3.17 12.28
C SER A 78 -8.90 2.46 12.97
N ARG A 79 -10.11 2.44 12.39
CA ARG A 79 -11.33 2.11 13.12
C ARG A 79 -12.23 1.05 12.44
N ALA A 80 -11.73 0.34 11.44
CA ALA A 80 -12.56 -0.60 10.68
C ALA A 80 -12.61 -2.03 11.25
N LEU A 81 -11.84 -2.33 12.29
CA LEU A 81 -11.89 -3.59 13.03
C LEU A 81 -12.43 -3.39 14.45
N VAL A 82 -13.02 -4.43 15.02
CA VAL A 82 -13.52 -4.43 16.39
C VAL A 82 -12.41 -4.85 17.35
N ASN A 83 -12.11 -4.01 18.37
CA ASN A 83 -11.34 -4.42 19.54
C ASN A 83 -12.33 -4.78 20.67
N LEU A 84 -12.40 -6.04 21.04
CA LEU A 84 -13.20 -6.46 22.20
C LEU A 84 -12.44 -6.15 23.50
N ARG A 85 -13.17 -5.67 24.50
CA ARG A 85 -12.57 -5.42 25.81
C ARG A 85 -12.05 -6.73 26.44
N GLY A 86 -10.75 -6.78 26.71
CA GLY A 86 -10.08 -7.97 27.25
C GLY A 86 -9.77 -9.04 26.20
N GLY A 87 -10.03 -8.76 24.93
CA GLY A 87 -9.65 -9.58 23.81
C GLY A 87 -8.26 -9.27 23.26
N VAL A 88 -8.00 -9.64 22.00
CA VAL A 88 -6.77 -9.27 21.29
C VAL A 88 -6.92 -7.91 20.61
N GLU A 89 -5.82 -7.17 20.50
CA GLU A 89 -5.83 -5.87 19.82
C GLU A 89 -5.80 -6.08 18.30
N THR A 90 -6.93 -5.85 17.65
CA THR A 90 -7.08 -6.05 16.21
C THR A 90 -6.91 -4.76 15.39
N ASN A 91 -7.14 -3.58 16.00
CA ASN A 91 -6.96 -2.27 15.37
C ASN A 91 -5.64 -1.60 15.72
N THR A 92 -5.15 -1.75 16.95
CA THR A 92 -4.18 -0.83 17.57
C THR A 92 -2.76 -1.35 17.58
N MET A 93 -2.54 -2.65 17.33
CA MET A 93 -1.23 -3.26 17.54
C MET A 93 -0.25 -2.93 16.42
N ASN A 94 -0.60 -3.22 15.16
CA ASN A 94 0.34 -3.16 14.03
C ASN A 94 -0.35 -3.22 12.65
N VAL A 95 -1.60 -2.82 12.55
CA VAL A 95 -2.47 -3.13 11.41
C VAL A 95 -2.80 -1.90 10.58
N CYS A 96 -2.38 -1.88 9.32
CA CYS A 96 -2.92 -0.98 8.30
C CYS A 96 -4.14 -1.63 7.63
N GLN A 97 -5.28 -0.95 7.67
CA GLN A 97 -6.55 -1.44 7.15
C GLN A 97 -6.87 -0.79 5.81
N VAL A 98 -7.33 -1.58 4.84
CA VAL A 98 -7.63 -1.15 3.48
C VAL A 98 -9.00 -1.65 3.06
N GLU A 99 -9.91 -0.73 2.78
CA GLU A 99 -11.23 -1.00 2.21
C GLU A 99 -11.17 -0.96 0.67
N LEU A 100 -11.64 -2.00 0.05
CA LEU A 100 -11.78 -2.12 -1.40
C LEU A 100 -13.23 -1.87 -1.78
N THR A 101 -13.52 -0.75 -2.44
CA THR A 101 -14.91 -0.44 -2.85
C THR A 101 -15.40 -1.46 -3.88
N GLY A 102 -16.53 -2.09 -3.54
CA GLY A 102 -17.11 -3.21 -4.27
C GLY A 102 -17.77 -4.19 -3.32
N THR A 103 -17.99 -5.40 -3.77
CA THR A 103 -18.61 -6.46 -2.97
C THR A 103 -17.90 -7.80 -3.11
N CYS A 104 -17.91 -8.60 -2.06
CA CYS A 104 -17.55 -10.03 -2.12
C CYS A 104 -18.79 -10.95 -2.09
N ASP A 105 -19.99 -10.39 -1.86
CA ASP A 105 -21.24 -11.17 -1.81
C ASP A 105 -21.81 -11.42 -3.22
N PRO A 106 -21.95 -12.69 -3.66
CA PRO A 106 -22.50 -13.02 -4.96
C PRO A 106 -23.96 -12.56 -5.16
N LYS A 107 -24.76 -12.48 -4.07
CA LYS A 107 -26.15 -12.01 -4.14
C LYS A 107 -26.19 -10.51 -4.39
N THR A 108 -25.38 -9.76 -3.67
CA THR A 108 -25.23 -8.32 -3.85
C THR A 108 -24.70 -7.99 -5.24
N HIS A 109 -23.68 -8.74 -5.71
CA HIS A 109 -23.17 -8.62 -7.08
C HIS A 109 -24.28 -8.83 -8.11
N ALA A 110 -25.05 -9.92 -8.02
CA ALA A 110 -26.15 -10.21 -8.96
C ALA A 110 -27.22 -9.09 -8.94
N LYS A 111 -27.58 -8.60 -7.77
CA LYS A 111 -28.54 -7.48 -7.59
C LYS A 111 -28.04 -6.19 -8.26
N TRP A 112 -26.79 -5.81 -8.02
CA TRP A 112 -26.22 -4.58 -8.60
C TRP A 112 -26.04 -4.69 -10.11
N LYS A 113 -25.62 -5.85 -10.60
CA LYS A 113 -25.52 -6.14 -12.04
C LYS A 113 -26.89 -6.01 -12.73
N ALA A 114 -27.93 -6.59 -12.13
CA ALA A 114 -29.31 -6.48 -12.67
C ALA A 114 -29.83 -5.04 -12.65
N ALA A 115 -29.43 -4.24 -11.65
CA ALA A 115 -29.79 -2.83 -11.53
C ALA A 115 -28.89 -1.87 -12.38
N GLY A 116 -27.90 -2.40 -13.11
CA GLY A 116 -27.00 -1.60 -13.94
C GLY A 116 -25.94 -0.80 -13.15
N HIS A 117 -25.73 -1.08 -11.86
CA HIS A 117 -24.70 -0.41 -11.08
C HIS A 117 -23.32 -0.95 -11.46
N ALA A 118 -22.47 -0.06 -11.94
CA ALA A 118 -21.08 -0.38 -12.25
C ALA A 118 -20.29 -0.56 -10.95
N HIS A 119 -19.66 -1.72 -10.77
CA HIS A 119 -18.92 -2.08 -9.55
C HIS A 119 -17.87 -3.16 -9.82
N VAL A 120 -16.97 -3.38 -8.86
CA VAL A 120 -16.08 -4.54 -8.85
C VAL A 120 -16.67 -5.63 -7.95
N TYR A 121 -16.77 -6.86 -8.47
CA TYR A 121 -16.97 -8.07 -7.69
C TYR A 121 -15.59 -8.68 -7.40
N TRP A 122 -15.12 -8.57 -6.17
CA TRP A 122 -13.73 -8.84 -5.81
C TRP A 122 -13.30 -10.30 -5.98
N PRO A 123 -14.18 -11.31 -5.77
CA PRO A 123 -13.83 -12.71 -6.11
C PRO A 123 -13.53 -12.95 -7.59
N ASP A 124 -14.03 -12.11 -8.49
CA ASP A 124 -13.77 -12.16 -9.94
C ASP A 124 -13.24 -10.79 -10.43
N ALA A 125 -12.37 -10.18 -9.62
CA ALA A 125 -11.86 -8.85 -9.92
C ALA A 125 -10.94 -8.88 -11.15
N PRO A 126 -11.05 -7.87 -12.05
CA PRO A 126 -10.19 -7.80 -13.22
C PRO A 126 -8.74 -7.52 -12.84
N ASP A 127 -7.80 -7.96 -13.67
CA ASP A 127 -6.36 -7.85 -13.42
C ASP A 127 -5.90 -6.45 -13.03
N TRP A 128 -6.41 -5.40 -13.68
CA TRP A 128 -6.04 -4.03 -13.36
C TRP A 128 -6.39 -3.64 -11.90
N ALA A 129 -7.49 -4.20 -11.35
CA ALA A 129 -7.88 -3.96 -9.96
C ALA A 129 -6.97 -4.72 -8.99
N LEU A 130 -6.70 -6.00 -9.27
CA LEU A 130 -5.74 -6.81 -8.50
C LEU A 130 -4.33 -6.21 -8.53
N GLN A 131 -3.87 -5.73 -9.69
CA GLN A 131 -2.60 -5.01 -9.83
C GLN A 131 -2.58 -3.70 -9.05
N GLY A 132 -3.73 -3.00 -8.96
CA GLY A 132 -3.85 -1.80 -8.14
C GLY A 132 -3.62 -2.09 -6.65
N VAL A 133 -4.20 -3.18 -6.12
CA VAL A 133 -3.95 -3.67 -4.75
C VAL A 133 -2.51 -4.14 -4.61
N ALA A 134 -1.99 -4.87 -5.57
CA ALA A 134 -0.62 -5.40 -5.58
C ALA A 134 0.43 -4.29 -5.48
N ARG A 135 0.28 -3.18 -6.22
CA ARG A 135 1.17 -2.01 -6.10
C ARG A 135 1.17 -1.41 -4.71
N PHE A 136 0.01 -1.34 -4.06
CA PHE A 136 -0.06 -0.90 -2.67
C PHE A 136 0.69 -1.86 -1.74
N LEU A 137 0.50 -3.17 -1.88
CA LEU A 137 1.18 -4.17 -1.06
C LEU A 137 2.70 -4.19 -1.30
N ALA A 138 3.15 -4.02 -2.54
CA ALA A 138 4.58 -3.87 -2.85
C ALA A 138 5.16 -2.64 -2.15
N TRP A 139 4.47 -1.51 -2.19
CA TRP A 139 4.88 -0.30 -1.47
C TRP A 139 4.91 -0.52 0.05
N MET A 140 3.91 -1.21 0.63
CA MET A 140 3.90 -1.55 2.06
C MET A 140 5.06 -2.48 2.44
N HIS A 141 5.44 -3.38 1.55
CA HIS A 141 6.62 -4.23 1.73
C HIS A 141 7.91 -3.43 1.74
N GLU A 142 8.11 -2.56 0.76
CA GLU A 142 9.33 -1.76 0.62
C GLU A 142 9.50 -0.71 1.71
N GLU A 143 8.40 -0.04 2.08
CA GLU A 143 8.47 1.14 2.96
C GLU A 143 8.21 0.81 4.43
N HIS A 144 7.45 -0.24 4.72
CA HIS A 144 7.06 -0.62 6.08
C HIS A 144 7.45 -2.05 6.46
N GLY A 145 8.06 -2.81 5.54
CA GLY A 145 8.53 -4.18 5.82
C GLY A 145 7.40 -5.20 5.98
N VAL A 146 6.18 -4.91 5.50
CA VAL A 146 5.07 -5.87 5.53
C VAL A 146 5.42 -7.07 4.66
N ALA A 147 5.35 -8.28 5.21
CA ALA A 147 5.67 -9.49 4.45
C ALA A 147 4.64 -9.75 3.34
N LEU A 148 5.10 -10.04 2.12
CA LEU A 148 4.23 -10.47 1.00
C LEU A 148 3.87 -11.94 1.13
N SER A 149 3.17 -12.25 2.21
CA SER A 149 2.65 -13.57 2.56
C SER A 149 1.35 -13.43 3.36
N GLY A 150 0.57 -14.50 3.47
CA GLY A 150 -0.67 -14.50 4.24
C GLY A 150 -1.33 -15.87 4.28
N PRO A 151 -2.55 -15.97 4.81
CA PRO A 151 -3.31 -17.21 4.87
C PRO A 151 -3.51 -17.83 3.48
N LYS A 152 -3.47 -19.16 3.42
CA LYS A 152 -3.68 -19.89 2.17
C LYS A 152 -5.15 -20.07 1.80
N THR A 153 -6.05 -19.99 2.79
CA THR A 153 -7.47 -20.28 2.64
C THR A 153 -8.28 -19.00 2.62
N TRP A 154 -8.96 -18.73 1.53
CA TRP A 154 -9.82 -17.56 1.31
C TRP A 154 -11.20 -18.05 0.84
N PRO A 155 -12.06 -18.52 1.77
CA PRO A 155 -13.37 -19.05 1.40
C PRO A 155 -14.28 -17.95 0.83
N ALA A 156 -15.17 -18.37 -0.08
CA ALA A 156 -16.16 -17.48 -0.65
C ALA A 156 -17.21 -17.09 0.40
N TYR A 157 -17.73 -15.85 0.28
CA TYR A 157 -18.92 -15.47 1.03
C TYR A 157 -20.16 -16.23 0.50
N PRO A 158 -21.08 -16.74 1.36
CA PRO A 158 -21.17 -16.48 2.80
C PRO A 158 -20.39 -17.46 3.70
N THR A 159 -19.70 -18.47 3.17
CA THR A 159 -18.94 -19.43 3.99
C THR A 159 -17.83 -18.74 4.80
N SER A 160 -17.27 -17.65 4.29
CA SER A 160 -16.26 -16.85 4.99
C SER A 160 -16.81 -16.08 6.21
N TYR A 161 -18.13 -15.89 6.32
CA TYR A 161 -18.73 -15.16 7.45
C TYR A 161 -18.58 -15.97 8.75
N GLY A 162 -18.37 -15.30 9.86
CA GLY A 162 -18.02 -15.94 11.12
C GLY A 162 -16.72 -16.74 10.98
N ASN A 163 -16.80 -18.03 11.20
CA ASN A 163 -15.70 -18.98 10.96
C ASN A 163 -16.16 -20.21 10.18
N GLY A 164 -17.13 -20.03 9.28
CA GLY A 164 -17.74 -21.11 8.53
C GLY A 164 -16.77 -21.91 7.67
N GLY A 165 -15.70 -21.28 7.19
CA GLY A 165 -14.63 -21.92 6.43
C GLY A 165 -13.42 -22.36 7.27
N GLY A 166 -13.44 -22.18 8.60
CA GLY A 166 -12.30 -22.50 9.48
C GLY A 166 -11.08 -21.59 9.26
N GLN A 167 -11.28 -20.44 8.63
CA GLN A 167 -10.20 -19.54 8.20
C GLN A 167 -9.73 -18.55 9.27
N ARG A 168 -10.55 -18.30 10.30
CA ARG A 168 -10.28 -17.26 11.30
C ARG A 168 -9.14 -17.67 12.23
N MET A 169 -8.19 -16.78 12.44
CA MET A 169 -7.07 -17.00 13.34
C MET A 169 -7.56 -17.03 14.79
N THR A 170 -6.88 -17.83 15.62
CA THR A 170 -6.95 -17.70 17.08
C THR A 170 -6.23 -16.43 17.53
N GLY A 171 -6.46 -15.97 18.78
CA GLY A 171 -5.75 -14.81 19.33
C GLY A 171 -4.23 -15.01 19.32
N ALA A 172 -3.73 -16.23 19.65
CA ALA A 172 -2.30 -16.51 19.60
C ALA A 172 -1.73 -16.44 18.16
N GLN A 173 -2.43 -17.02 17.18
CA GLN A 173 -2.02 -16.91 15.78
C GLN A 173 -2.00 -15.46 15.29
N TRP A 174 -2.97 -14.65 15.72
CA TRP A 174 -3.02 -13.22 15.38
C TRP A 174 -1.86 -12.44 15.96
N SER A 175 -1.51 -12.69 17.23
CA SER A 175 -0.38 -12.00 17.89
C SER A 175 0.96 -12.25 17.18
N ASP A 176 1.13 -13.43 16.58
CA ASP A 176 2.36 -13.80 15.85
C ASP A 176 2.28 -13.46 14.35
N PHE A 177 1.09 -13.10 13.84
CA PHE A 177 0.88 -12.89 12.42
C PHE A 177 1.60 -11.64 11.90
N LYS A 178 2.23 -11.80 10.73
CA LYS A 178 2.84 -10.71 9.94
C LYS A 178 2.52 -10.95 8.47
N GLY A 179 2.18 -9.87 7.75
CA GLY A 179 1.87 -9.96 6.33
C GLY A 179 0.47 -9.47 5.99
N VAL A 180 -0.19 -10.10 5.03
CA VAL A 180 -1.48 -9.63 4.47
C VAL A 180 -2.56 -10.66 4.72
N CYS A 181 -3.70 -10.23 5.26
CA CYS A 181 -4.88 -11.09 5.41
C CYS A 181 -6.16 -10.33 5.05
N GLY A 182 -7.30 -11.00 5.05
CA GLY A 182 -8.62 -10.37 4.92
C GLY A 182 -9.28 -10.22 6.28
N HIS A 183 -10.31 -9.40 6.37
CA HIS A 183 -11.14 -9.23 7.56
C HIS A 183 -11.65 -10.59 8.10
N MET A 184 -11.99 -11.52 7.20
CA MET A 184 -12.42 -12.88 7.54
C MET A 184 -11.42 -13.68 8.39
N HIS A 185 -10.14 -13.29 8.41
CA HIS A 185 -9.09 -13.98 9.16
C HIS A 185 -8.85 -13.38 10.55
N VAL A 186 -9.36 -12.17 10.80
CA VAL A 186 -9.11 -11.43 12.04
C VAL A 186 -9.94 -12.04 13.16
N PRO A 187 -9.35 -12.42 14.32
CA PRO A 187 -10.11 -12.93 15.46
C PRO A 187 -11.09 -11.91 15.99
N GLU A 188 -12.09 -12.36 16.74
CA GLU A 188 -13.10 -11.51 17.41
C GLU A 188 -13.95 -10.63 16.47
N ASN A 189 -13.76 -10.78 15.18
CA ASN A 189 -14.54 -10.17 14.13
C ASN A 189 -15.36 -11.24 13.42
N VAL A 190 -16.53 -10.86 12.86
CA VAL A 190 -17.44 -11.84 12.23
C VAL A 190 -17.57 -11.69 10.72
N HIS A 191 -17.13 -10.57 10.17
CA HIS A 191 -17.24 -10.26 8.75
C HIS A 191 -16.46 -11.25 7.88
N GLY A 192 -16.98 -11.51 6.68
CA GLY A 192 -16.45 -12.53 5.77
C GLY A 192 -15.73 -11.97 4.54
N ASP A 193 -15.52 -10.67 4.50
CA ASP A 193 -14.85 -9.97 3.41
C ASP A 193 -13.31 -10.13 3.49
N PRO A 194 -12.64 -10.02 2.37
CA PRO A 194 -13.10 -9.81 1.01
C PRO A 194 -13.50 -11.09 0.25
N GLY A 195 -13.94 -12.16 0.92
CA GLY A 195 -14.35 -13.40 0.31
C GLY A 195 -13.20 -14.11 -0.44
N ALA A 196 -13.55 -14.84 -1.50
CA ALA A 196 -12.59 -15.57 -2.33
C ALA A 196 -11.84 -14.63 -3.31
N ILE A 197 -11.32 -13.51 -2.83
CA ILE A 197 -10.44 -12.67 -3.63
C ILE A 197 -9.20 -13.47 -4.07
N ASP A 198 -8.73 -13.29 -5.31
CA ASP A 198 -7.54 -13.99 -5.81
C ASP A 198 -6.25 -13.45 -5.18
N PHE A 199 -6.08 -13.75 -3.91
CA PHE A 199 -4.94 -13.30 -3.11
C PHE A 199 -3.60 -13.83 -3.66
N ALA A 200 -3.58 -15.04 -4.20
CA ALA A 200 -2.37 -15.61 -4.80
C ALA A 200 -1.91 -14.77 -6.01
N ARG A 201 -2.86 -14.32 -6.85
CA ARG A 201 -2.57 -13.45 -7.99
C ARG A 201 -2.13 -12.06 -7.56
N ILE A 202 -2.76 -11.49 -6.51
CA ILE A 202 -2.33 -10.22 -5.93
C ILE A 202 -0.88 -10.31 -5.45
N LEU A 203 -0.50 -11.37 -4.71
CA LEU A 203 0.88 -11.57 -4.25
C LEU A 203 1.85 -11.77 -5.41
N LYS A 204 1.44 -12.50 -6.46
CA LYS A 204 2.25 -12.65 -7.68
C LYS A 204 2.53 -11.29 -8.32
N TYR A 205 1.51 -10.45 -8.47
CA TYR A 205 1.68 -9.10 -9.01
C TYR A 205 2.52 -8.21 -8.11
N ALA A 206 2.32 -8.27 -6.77
CA ALA A 206 3.12 -7.49 -5.83
C ALA A 206 4.60 -7.85 -5.88
N LYS A 207 4.92 -9.14 -5.96
CA LYS A 207 6.31 -9.60 -6.14
C LYS A 207 6.87 -9.17 -7.48
N ALA A 208 6.09 -9.26 -8.56
CA ALA A 208 6.53 -8.80 -9.87
C ALA A 208 6.79 -7.28 -9.92
N GLU A 209 6.05 -6.47 -9.16
CA GLU A 209 6.34 -5.02 -9.02
C GLU A 209 7.73 -4.80 -8.36
N LEU A 210 8.16 -5.71 -7.46
CA LEU A 210 9.49 -5.70 -6.83
C LEU A 210 10.55 -6.29 -7.77
N ASP A 211 10.24 -7.41 -8.46
CA ASP A 211 11.17 -8.16 -9.33
C ASP A 211 11.51 -7.41 -10.63
N VAL A 212 10.73 -6.42 -11.03
CA VAL A 212 11.12 -5.48 -12.12
C VAL A 212 12.45 -4.77 -11.77
N GLY A 213 12.96 -5.00 -10.55
CA GLY A 213 14.27 -4.59 -10.04
C GLY A 213 15.40 -5.63 -10.12
N ASP A 214 15.14 -6.95 -10.21
CA ASP A 214 16.16 -7.98 -9.91
C ASP A 214 16.51 -8.97 -11.06
N ASP A 215 16.00 -8.80 -12.29
CA ASP A 215 16.35 -9.75 -13.37
C ASP A 215 17.57 -9.31 -14.18
N ASP A 216 18.73 -9.81 -13.76
CA ASP A 216 19.95 -9.91 -14.54
C ASP A 216 20.17 -11.36 -14.95
N THR A 217 19.36 -11.91 -15.88
CA THR A 217 19.83 -12.98 -16.79
C THR A 217 18.88 -13.22 -17.97
N VAL A 218 19.51 -13.24 -19.16
CA VAL A 218 19.18 -13.90 -20.44
C VAL A 218 18.28 -13.15 -21.44
N GLN A 219 19.01 -12.57 -22.38
CA GLN A 219 18.79 -12.28 -23.82
C GLN A 219 17.50 -12.75 -24.51
N THR A 220 16.79 -11.85 -25.19
CA THR A 220 16.75 -11.78 -26.67
C THR A 220 16.20 -10.43 -27.14
N SER A 221 16.72 -9.98 -28.26
CA SER A 221 16.70 -8.69 -28.91
C SER A 221 15.32 -8.11 -29.33
N THR A 222 15.03 -6.88 -28.89
CA THR A 222 14.38 -5.80 -29.68
C THR A 222 14.67 -4.46 -28.98
N PRO A 223 14.78 -3.29 -29.65
CA PRO A 223 15.31 -2.07 -29.04
C PRO A 223 14.40 -1.53 -27.96
N SER A 224 14.81 -1.66 -26.71
CA SER A 224 14.05 -1.24 -25.53
C SER A 224 14.42 0.17 -25.08
N LYS A 225 13.41 0.93 -24.59
CA LYS A 225 13.60 2.15 -23.80
C LYS A 225 14.64 1.92 -22.69
N PRO A 226 15.38 2.97 -22.24
CA PRO A 226 16.36 2.83 -21.17
C PRO A 226 15.74 2.20 -19.92
N LYS A 227 16.32 1.08 -19.47
CA LYS A 227 15.85 0.33 -18.30
C LYS A 227 16.10 1.16 -17.03
N VAL A 228 15.04 1.45 -16.26
CA VAL A 228 15.17 2.11 -14.94
C VAL A 228 15.90 1.17 -13.99
N PRO A 229 17.00 1.59 -13.34
CA PRO A 229 17.70 0.72 -12.38
C PRO A 229 16.83 0.45 -11.15
N ALA A 230 17.01 -0.72 -10.54
CA ALA A 230 16.32 -1.09 -9.31
C ALA A 230 16.60 -0.10 -8.18
N PHE A 231 15.61 0.16 -7.34
CA PHE A 231 15.79 0.97 -6.13
C PHE A 231 16.61 0.17 -5.11
N PRO A 232 17.78 0.68 -4.66
CA PRO A 232 18.69 -0.10 -3.81
C PRO A 232 18.22 -0.25 -2.36
N GLY A 233 17.22 0.52 -1.96
CA GLY A 233 16.69 0.57 -0.59
C GLY A 233 17.08 1.83 0.19
N ARG A 234 16.21 2.29 1.09
CA ARG A 234 16.38 3.54 1.88
C ARG A 234 17.62 3.54 2.76
N LYS A 235 18.09 2.38 3.22
CA LYS A 235 19.29 2.27 4.08
C LYS A 235 20.56 2.91 3.48
N TYR A 236 20.60 3.07 2.17
CA TYR A 236 21.73 3.70 1.46
C TYR A 236 21.67 5.22 1.41
N PHE A 237 20.54 5.84 1.81
CA PHE A 237 20.28 7.28 1.72
C PHE A 237 20.01 7.89 3.11
N VAL A 238 20.77 7.48 4.09
CA VAL A 238 20.74 8.02 5.47
C VAL A 238 21.94 8.94 5.70
N ALA A 239 21.80 9.90 6.62
CA ALA A 239 22.82 10.91 6.89
C ALA A 239 24.22 10.28 7.07
N GLY A 240 25.20 10.72 6.31
CA GLY A 240 26.59 10.25 6.36
C GLY A 240 26.84 8.92 5.64
N ALA A 241 25.81 8.23 5.10
CA ALA A 241 26.03 6.99 4.34
C ALA A 241 26.89 7.26 3.10
N THR A 242 27.90 6.43 2.89
CA THR A 242 28.83 6.55 1.74
C THR A 242 28.77 5.30 0.90
N ASN A 243 28.22 5.42 -0.35
CA ASN A 243 28.04 4.31 -1.28
C ASN A 243 27.86 4.77 -2.73
N ALA A 244 27.89 3.82 -3.68
CA ALA A 244 27.74 4.12 -5.10
C ALA A 244 26.33 4.59 -5.49
N HIS A 245 25.29 4.17 -4.76
CA HIS A 245 23.90 4.54 -5.08
C HIS A 245 23.62 6.02 -4.86
N VAL A 246 24.26 6.63 -3.84
CA VAL A 246 24.19 8.09 -3.62
C VAL A 246 24.75 8.85 -4.82
N LEU A 247 25.91 8.43 -5.32
CA LEU A 247 26.50 9.06 -6.51
C LEU A 247 25.62 8.89 -7.76
N THR A 248 25.05 7.69 -7.93
CA THR A 248 24.13 7.38 -9.06
C THR A 248 22.89 8.26 -9.01
N LEU A 249 22.26 8.38 -7.83
CA LEU A 249 21.11 9.27 -7.60
C LEU A 249 21.47 10.73 -7.93
N GLY A 250 22.54 11.23 -7.35
CA GLY A 250 22.96 12.61 -7.52
C GLY A 250 23.26 12.96 -8.98
N LYS A 251 23.96 12.09 -9.72
CA LYS A 251 24.19 12.25 -11.16
C LYS A 251 22.87 12.33 -11.94
N GLN A 252 21.89 11.49 -11.58
CA GLN A 252 20.59 11.50 -12.26
C GLN A 252 19.78 12.73 -11.90
N LEU A 253 19.83 13.24 -10.66
CA LEU A 253 19.21 14.49 -10.25
C LEU A 253 19.76 15.65 -11.09
N VAL A 254 21.08 15.79 -11.21
CA VAL A 254 21.73 16.80 -12.06
C VAL A 254 21.28 16.68 -13.51
N LYS A 255 21.27 15.45 -14.07
CA LYS A 255 20.81 15.20 -15.44
C LYS A 255 19.35 15.62 -15.67
N ARG A 256 18.53 15.59 -14.64
CA ARG A 256 17.10 15.98 -14.67
C ARG A 256 16.86 17.43 -14.29
N GLY A 257 17.90 18.22 -14.05
CA GLY A 257 17.83 19.63 -13.69
C GLY A 257 17.56 19.90 -12.22
N PHE A 258 17.85 18.97 -11.34
CA PHE A 258 17.66 19.06 -9.88
C PHE A 258 19.01 18.97 -9.13
N GLY A 259 19.99 19.75 -9.53
CA GLY A 259 21.33 19.75 -8.94
C GLY A 259 21.72 21.05 -8.23
N ASP A 260 20.80 21.99 -8.03
CA ASP A 260 21.11 23.38 -7.61
C ASP A 260 21.70 23.48 -6.21
N HIS A 261 21.47 22.48 -5.35
CA HIS A 261 22.03 22.45 -4.00
C HIS A 261 23.46 21.89 -3.95
N TYR A 262 23.99 21.33 -5.06
CA TYR A 262 25.40 20.90 -5.10
C TYR A 262 26.34 22.06 -5.39
N ARG A 263 27.33 22.29 -4.52
CA ARG A 263 28.38 23.29 -4.73
C ARG A 263 29.52 22.79 -5.62
N VAL A 264 29.83 21.48 -5.53
CA VAL A 264 30.96 20.83 -6.24
C VAL A 264 30.45 19.71 -7.15
N GLY A 265 29.19 19.33 -7.02
CA GLY A 265 28.56 18.22 -7.72
C GLY A 265 28.25 17.02 -6.80
N PRO A 266 27.59 15.97 -7.34
CA PRO A 266 27.20 14.82 -6.55
C PRO A 266 28.41 13.99 -6.11
N SER A 267 28.37 13.47 -4.88
CA SER A 267 29.39 12.64 -4.27
C SER A 267 28.87 11.24 -3.91
N ARG A 268 29.68 10.39 -3.29
CA ARG A 268 29.25 9.10 -2.75
C ARG A 268 28.65 9.21 -1.35
N THR A 269 28.78 10.37 -0.69
CA THR A 269 28.30 10.55 0.69
C THR A 269 26.99 11.29 0.69
N TRP A 270 25.98 10.68 1.30
CA TRP A 270 24.66 11.27 1.45
C TRP A 270 24.69 12.44 2.42
N GLY A 271 24.24 13.57 1.97
CA GLY A 271 24.23 14.81 2.74
C GLY A 271 22.98 15.66 2.49
N GLU A 272 22.97 16.84 3.12
CA GLU A 272 21.85 17.78 3.02
C GLU A 272 21.62 18.26 1.58
N ALA A 273 22.67 18.43 0.79
CA ALA A 273 22.55 18.81 -0.62
C ALA A 273 21.77 17.74 -1.44
N ASP A 274 22.04 16.45 -1.19
CA ASP A 274 21.30 15.35 -1.84
C ASP A 274 19.83 15.39 -1.43
N ARG A 275 19.56 15.51 -0.13
CA ARG A 275 18.21 15.57 0.42
C ARG A 275 17.40 16.74 -0.17
N LEU A 276 18.00 17.92 -0.28
CA LEU A 276 17.33 19.10 -0.84
C LEU A 276 17.03 18.91 -2.33
N ASN A 277 17.98 18.39 -3.12
CA ASN A 277 17.77 18.11 -4.53
C ASN A 277 16.69 17.04 -4.77
N VAL A 278 16.65 15.99 -3.95
CA VAL A 278 15.58 14.98 -3.99
C VAL A 278 14.22 15.62 -3.66
N ARG A 279 14.16 16.47 -2.64
CA ARG A 279 12.92 17.16 -2.24
C ARG A 279 12.39 18.05 -3.37
N ASP A 280 13.26 18.76 -4.06
CA ASP A 280 12.84 19.63 -5.15
C ASP A 280 12.35 18.82 -6.36
N PHE A 281 13.00 17.67 -6.65
CA PHE A 281 12.49 16.73 -7.62
C PHE A 281 11.11 16.17 -7.19
N GLN A 282 10.94 15.77 -5.94
CA GLN A 282 9.66 15.28 -5.41
C GLN A 282 8.55 16.33 -5.53
N LYS A 283 8.82 17.60 -5.18
CA LYS A 283 7.88 18.71 -5.33
C LYS A 283 7.47 18.96 -6.79
N SER A 284 8.35 18.70 -7.74
CA SER A 284 8.08 18.87 -9.17
C SER A 284 7.13 17.80 -9.73
N ARG A 285 6.95 16.68 -9.01
CA ARG A 285 6.12 15.53 -9.45
C ARG A 285 4.78 15.52 -8.73
N LYS A 286 3.70 15.49 -9.49
CA LYS A 286 2.34 15.47 -8.95
C LYS A 286 2.14 14.30 -7.97
N GLU A 287 2.72 13.14 -8.30
CA GLU A 287 2.63 11.89 -7.55
C GLU A 287 3.41 11.89 -6.21
N LEU A 288 4.40 12.79 -6.06
CA LEU A 288 5.29 12.87 -4.91
C LEU A 288 5.10 14.13 -4.07
N ARG A 289 4.32 15.10 -4.56
CA ARG A 289 4.24 16.44 -3.99
C ARG A 289 3.72 16.49 -2.56
N GLY A 290 2.87 15.52 -2.19
CA GLY A 290 2.29 15.39 -0.84
C GLY A 290 3.27 14.83 0.21
N ASP A 291 4.39 14.23 -0.22
CA ASP A 291 5.37 13.57 0.66
C ASP A 291 6.82 13.91 0.23
N ALA A 292 7.04 15.19 -0.06
CA ALA A 292 8.35 15.68 -0.52
C ALA A 292 9.30 15.93 0.67
N ASP A 293 9.72 14.85 1.34
CA ASP A 293 10.60 14.85 2.51
C ASP A 293 12.10 14.94 2.17
N GLY A 294 12.44 14.73 0.90
CA GLY A 294 13.81 14.70 0.41
C GLY A 294 14.50 13.35 0.58
N THR A 295 13.80 12.31 1.02
CA THR A 295 14.33 10.95 1.09
C THR A 295 13.85 10.15 -0.14
N PRO A 296 14.73 9.55 -0.97
CA PRO A 296 14.28 8.80 -2.13
C PRO A 296 13.65 7.49 -1.70
N GLY A 297 12.41 7.26 -2.15
CA GLY A 297 11.72 5.96 -2.10
C GLY A 297 11.70 5.33 -3.50
N PRO A 298 11.13 4.11 -3.64
CA PRO A 298 11.02 3.41 -4.92
C PRO A 298 10.33 4.25 -6.00
N LEU A 299 9.26 4.94 -5.67
CA LEU A 299 8.54 5.80 -6.62
C LEU A 299 9.38 7.01 -7.04
N THR A 300 10.07 7.66 -6.08
CA THR A 300 11.01 8.76 -6.37
C THR A 300 12.10 8.28 -7.32
N TRP A 301 12.71 7.14 -7.02
CA TRP A 301 13.75 6.51 -7.83
C TRP A 301 13.24 6.18 -9.24
N ARG A 302 12.12 5.47 -9.33
CA ARG A 302 11.50 5.11 -10.62
C ARG A 302 11.23 6.35 -11.47
N LEU A 303 10.57 7.38 -10.94
CA LEU A 303 10.25 8.61 -11.68
C LEU A 303 11.50 9.41 -12.06
N LEU A 304 12.55 9.36 -11.23
CA LEU A 304 13.81 10.03 -11.52
C LEU A 304 14.56 9.36 -12.67
N PHE A 305 14.55 8.03 -12.74
CA PHE A 305 15.28 7.23 -13.74
C PHE A 305 14.43 6.86 -14.97
N SER A 306 13.10 6.97 -14.93
CA SER A 306 12.27 6.86 -16.14
C SER A 306 12.50 8.04 -17.07
N ALA A 307 12.64 7.76 -18.37
CA ALA A 307 12.93 8.76 -19.42
C ALA A 307 11.80 9.80 -19.56
#